data_94173844cbe68e1145636dec8cc83b77
#
_entry.id   94173844cbe68e1145636dec8cc83b77
#
_cell.length_a   1.000
_cell.length_b   1.000
_cell.length_c   1.000
_cell.angle_alpha   90.00
_cell.angle_beta   90.00
_cell.angle_gamma   90.00
#
_symmetry.space_group_name_H-M   'P 1'
#
loop_
_entity.id
_entity.type
_entity.pdbx_description
1 polymer ?
#
loop_
_entity_poly.entity_id
_entity_poly.type
_entity_poly.pdbx_seq_one_letter_code
_entity_poly.pdbx_strand_id
1 'polypeptide(L)'
;TTLALAGFVGLALSGIAGAADTHTQVISATCMSCHGPNGKSVGAAPSIAGVEKAYFVRIMQDFKSGKRVGTIMKKHAAGYTDAEFEAMGAYFAGLK
;
A
#
# COMPACT_ATOMS: atom_id res chain seq x y z
N THR A 1 -11.25 35.71 20.55
CA THR A 1 -11.15 34.43 21.25
C THR A 1 -11.66 33.28 20.42
N THR A 2 -12.72 33.46 19.65
CA THR A 2 -13.27 32.41 18.78
C THR A 2 -12.39 32.10 17.58
N LEU A 3 -11.58 33.02 17.10
CA LEU A 3 -10.71 32.85 15.96
C LEU A 3 -9.59 31.84 16.18
N ALA A 4 -9.08 31.73 17.40
CA ALA A 4 -8.00 30.81 17.75
C ALA A 4 -8.45 29.34 17.66
N LEU A 5 -9.71 29.04 17.95
CA LEU A 5 -10.25 27.68 17.90
C LEU A 5 -10.37 27.14 16.47
N ALA A 6 -10.75 27.99 15.54
CA ALA A 6 -10.91 27.57 14.12
C ALA A 6 -9.58 27.12 13.50
N GLY A 7 -8.48 27.86 13.77
CA GLY A 7 -7.17 27.48 13.27
C GLY A 7 -6.66 26.16 13.82
N PHE A 8 -6.96 25.89 15.07
CA PHE A 8 -6.54 24.65 15.72
C PHE A 8 -7.20 23.42 15.11
N VAL A 9 -8.47 23.47 14.77
CA VAL A 9 -9.20 22.36 14.15
C VAL A 9 -8.62 22.01 12.78
N GLY A 10 -8.25 23.00 11.98
CA GLY A 10 -7.62 22.77 10.69
C GLY A 10 -6.31 22.01 10.76
N LEU A 11 -5.48 22.30 11.77
CA LEU A 11 -4.20 21.60 11.97
C LEU A 11 -4.40 20.14 12.34
N ALA A 12 -5.39 19.83 13.16
CA ALA A 12 -5.67 18.45 13.58
C ALA A 12 -6.07 17.56 12.38
N LEU A 13 -6.87 18.09 11.47
CA LEU A 13 -7.30 17.37 10.27
C LEU A 13 -6.11 17.11 9.32
N SER A 14 -5.21 18.07 9.18
CA SER A 14 -4.04 17.91 8.32
C SER A 14 -3.11 16.80 8.79
N GLY A 15 -2.97 16.60 10.11
CA GLY A 15 -2.10 15.58 10.67
C GLY A 15 -2.59 14.14 10.45
N ILE A 16 -3.88 13.94 10.18
CA ILE A 16 -4.47 12.60 10.03
C ILE A 16 -4.42 12.13 8.57
N ALA A 17 -4.39 13.04 7.61
CA ALA A 17 -4.64 12.78 6.20
C ALA A 17 -3.62 11.86 5.50
N GLY A 18 -2.43 11.62 6.06
CA GLY A 18 -1.37 10.87 5.40
C GLY A 18 -1.07 9.49 6.00
N ALA A 19 -1.73 9.10 7.09
CA ALA A 19 -1.40 7.86 7.78
C ALA A 19 -2.15 6.67 7.20
N ALA A 20 -1.45 5.56 6.92
CA ALA A 20 -2.08 4.29 6.58
C ALA A 20 -2.80 3.74 7.82
N ASP A 21 -3.98 3.16 7.62
CA ASP A 21 -4.72 2.54 8.71
C ASP A 21 -4.08 1.20 9.13
N THR A 22 -4.49 0.69 10.28
CA THR A 22 -3.96 -0.56 10.83
C THR A 22 -4.21 -1.73 9.90
N HIS A 23 -5.38 -1.81 9.29
CA HIS A 23 -5.71 -2.87 8.36
C HIS A 23 -4.73 -2.90 7.18
N THR A 24 -4.47 -1.75 6.57
CA THR A 24 -3.51 -1.63 5.47
C THR A 24 -2.11 -2.04 5.89
N GLN A 25 -1.67 -1.65 7.07
CA GLN A 25 -0.36 -2.03 7.59
C GLN A 25 -0.26 -3.54 7.78
N VAL A 26 -1.29 -4.17 8.32
CA VAL A 26 -1.30 -5.62 8.56
C VAL A 26 -1.26 -6.41 7.25
N ILE A 27 -2.11 -6.09 6.29
CA ILE A 27 -2.11 -6.82 5.02
C ILE A 27 -0.85 -6.56 4.19
N SER A 28 -0.29 -5.36 4.28
CA SER A 28 0.97 -5.02 3.60
C SER A 28 2.17 -5.74 4.21
N ALA A 29 2.14 -6.03 5.50
CA ALA A 29 3.21 -6.76 6.16
C ALA A 29 3.37 -8.16 5.59
N THR A 30 2.32 -8.80 5.11
CA THR A 30 2.40 -10.14 4.51
C THR A 30 3.26 -10.15 3.24
N CYS A 31 3.32 -9.04 2.52
CA CYS A 31 4.14 -8.91 1.31
C CYS A 31 5.63 -8.90 1.63
N MET A 32 5.98 -8.43 2.80
CA MET A 32 7.38 -8.23 3.21
C MET A 32 8.13 -9.54 3.45
N SER A 33 7.41 -10.65 3.64
CA SER A 33 8.07 -11.95 3.82
C SER A 33 8.85 -12.39 2.59
N CYS A 34 8.42 -11.99 1.39
CA CYS A 34 9.11 -12.30 0.14
C CYS A 34 9.75 -11.07 -0.51
N HIS A 35 9.07 -9.91 -0.43
CA HIS A 35 9.55 -8.67 -1.06
C HIS A 35 10.49 -7.86 -0.17
N GLY A 36 10.79 -8.37 1.03
CA GLY A 36 11.79 -7.77 1.92
C GLY A 36 11.24 -6.77 2.90
N PRO A 37 12.02 -6.40 3.94
CA PRO A 37 11.61 -5.44 4.96
C PRO A 37 11.24 -4.10 4.31
N ASN A 38 10.09 -3.56 4.68
CA ASN A 38 9.56 -2.32 4.11
C ASN A 38 9.43 -2.35 2.58
N GLY A 39 9.31 -3.56 2.00
CA GLY A 39 9.22 -3.72 0.56
C GLY A 39 10.53 -3.61 -0.20
N LYS A 40 11.66 -3.56 0.50
CA LYS A 40 13.00 -3.56 -0.10
C LYS A 40 13.52 -4.98 -0.18
N SER A 41 13.64 -5.50 -1.40
CA SER A 41 14.00 -6.90 -1.61
C SER A 41 15.40 -7.22 -1.09
N VAL A 42 15.51 -8.42 -0.54
CA VAL A 42 16.80 -9.01 -0.14
C VAL A 42 17.04 -10.34 -0.85
N GLY A 43 16.24 -10.68 -1.86
CA GLY A 43 16.30 -11.95 -2.57
C GLY A 43 15.72 -11.87 -3.96
N ALA A 44 15.09 -12.96 -4.40
CA ALA A 44 14.63 -13.13 -5.78
C ALA A 44 13.39 -12.29 -6.13
N ALA A 45 12.49 -12.03 -5.15
CA ALA A 45 11.32 -11.21 -5.42
C ALA A 45 11.72 -9.74 -5.61
N PRO A 46 11.06 -9.01 -6.52
CA PRO A 46 11.44 -7.61 -6.76
C PRO A 46 11.05 -6.70 -5.59
N SER A 47 11.76 -5.58 -5.46
CA SER A 47 11.40 -4.54 -4.49
C SER A 47 10.09 -3.87 -4.90
N ILE A 48 9.25 -3.58 -3.90
CA ILE A 48 7.98 -2.87 -4.10
C ILE A 48 7.92 -1.54 -3.37
N ALA A 49 8.93 -1.23 -2.56
CA ALA A 49 9.05 0.08 -1.91
C ALA A 49 9.23 1.17 -2.98
N GLY A 50 8.47 2.25 -2.86
CA GLY A 50 8.57 3.38 -3.77
C GLY A 50 7.94 3.17 -5.15
N VAL A 51 7.30 2.04 -5.39
CA VAL A 51 6.60 1.78 -6.65
C VAL A 51 5.37 2.70 -6.74
N GLU A 52 5.14 3.30 -7.89
CA GLU A 52 4.01 4.20 -8.11
C GLU A 52 2.69 3.48 -7.82
N LYS A 53 1.79 4.16 -7.11
CA LYS A 53 0.52 3.58 -6.69
C LYS A 53 -0.31 3.01 -7.85
N ALA A 54 -0.50 3.77 -8.91
CA ALA A 54 -1.31 3.34 -10.04
C ALA A 54 -0.72 2.09 -10.72
N TYR A 55 0.60 2.02 -10.82
CA TYR A 55 1.29 0.86 -11.35
C TYR A 55 1.09 -0.36 -10.47
N PHE A 56 1.25 -0.19 -9.14
CA PHE A 56 1.04 -1.26 -8.17
C PHE A 56 -0.38 -1.85 -8.29
N VAL A 57 -1.39 -0.99 -8.32
CA VAL A 57 -2.79 -1.41 -8.41
C VAL A 57 -3.04 -2.20 -9.69
N ARG A 58 -2.55 -1.71 -10.82
CA ARG A 58 -2.72 -2.38 -12.10
C ARG A 58 -2.06 -3.75 -12.12
N ILE A 59 -0.84 -3.86 -11.62
CA ILE A 59 -0.11 -5.12 -11.58
C ILE A 59 -0.83 -6.14 -10.69
N MET A 60 -1.33 -5.71 -9.54
CA MET A 60 -2.07 -6.60 -8.64
C MET A 60 -3.40 -7.05 -9.26
N GLN A 61 -4.10 -6.17 -9.94
CA GLN A 61 -5.31 -6.52 -10.68
C GLN A 61 -5.00 -7.52 -11.79
N ASP A 62 -3.90 -7.34 -12.50
CA ASP A 62 -3.48 -8.24 -13.58
C ASP A 62 -3.12 -9.62 -13.05
N PHE A 63 -2.47 -9.72 -11.90
CA PHE A 63 -2.23 -11.01 -11.25
C PHE A 63 -3.54 -11.67 -10.84
N LYS A 64 -4.45 -10.91 -10.24
CA LYS A 64 -5.73 -11.43 -9.76
C LYS A 64 -6.57 -11.97 -10.90
N SER A 65 -6.62 -11.28 -12.03
CA SER A 65 -7.41 -11.70 -13.20
C SER A 65 -6.75 -12.79 -14.03
N GLY A 66 -5.46 -13.04 -13.83
CA GLY A 66 -4.69 -13.98 -14.64
C GLY A 66 -4.09 -13.37 -15.90
N LYS A 67 -4.27 -12.07 -16.13
CA LYS A 67 -3.70 -11.37 -17.28
C LYS A 67 -2.18 -11.36 -17.23
N ARG A 68 -1.61 -11.25 -16.02
CA ARG A 68 -0.17 -11.34 -15.81
C ARG A 68 0.17 -12.71 -15.24
N VAL A 69 1.16 -13.38 -15.83
CA VAL A 69 1.60 -14.70 -15.38
C VAL A 69 2.35 -14.59 -14.06
N GLY A 70 1.94 -15.39 -13.09
CA GLY A 70 2.60 -15.46 -11.80
C GLY A 70 1.90 -16.53 -10.95
N THR A 71 2.64 -17.54 -10.52
CA THR A 71 2.05 -18.63 -9.74
C THR A 71 1.66 -18.18 -8.34
N ILE A 72 2.61 -17.68 -7.58
CA ILE A 72 2.43 -17.25 -6.20
C ILE A 72 1.66 -15.93 -6.12
N MET A 73 2.03 -14.94 -6.95
CA MET A 73 1.39 -13.63 -6.88
C MET A 73 -0.07 -13.67 -7.28
N LYS A 74 -0.48 -14.55 -8.18
CA LYS A 74 -1.89 -14.72 -8.48
C LYS A 74 -2.68 -15.18 -7.26
N LYS A 75 -2.13 -16.10 -6.49
CA LYS A 75 -2.78 -16.60 -5.26
C LYS A 75 -2.88 -15.52 -4.19
N HIS A 76 -1.83 -14.72 -4.01
CA HIS A 76 -1.86 -13.62 -3.06
C HIS A 76 -2.86 -12.55 -3.50
N ALA A 77 -2.82 -12.14 -4.76
CA ALA A 77 -3.70 -11.11 -5.28
C ALA A 77 -5.18 -11.49 -5.17
N ALA A 78 -5.50 -12.78 -5.32
CA ALA A 78 -6.87 -13.26 -5.22
C ALA A 78 -7.52 -13.01 -3.85
N GLY A 79 -6.71 -12.84 -2.81
CA GLY A 79 -7.21 -12.62 -1.45
C GLY A 79 -7.59 -11.18 -1.12
N TYR A 80 -7.36 -10.23 -2.02
CA TYR A 80 -7.57 -8.81 -1.72
C TYR A 80 -8.55 -8.17 -2.71
N THR A 81 -9.18 -7.08 -2.25
CA THR A 81 -10.10 -6.27 -3.06
C THR A 81 -9.35 -5.17 -3.79
N ASP A 82 -10.01 -4.54 -4.77
CA ASP A 82 -9.45 -3.36 -5.44
C ASP A 82 -9.19 -2.21 -4.48
N ALA A 83 -10.09 -2.00 -3.50
CA ALA A 83 -9.89 -0.98 -2.47
C ALA A 83 -8.64 -1.26 -1.63
N GLU A 84 -8.38 -2.53 -1.33
CA GLU A 84 -7.17 -2.94 -0.60
C GLU A 84 -5.92 -2.75 -1.45
N PHE A 85 -5.98 -3.02 -2.76
CA PHE A 85 -4.87 -2.72 -3.66
C PHE A 85 -4.54 -1.23 -3.69
N GLU A 86 -5.57 -0.38 -3.70
CA GLU A 86 -5.38 1.07 -3.66
C GLU A 86 -4.67 1.50 -2.36
N ALA A 87 -5.12 0.99 -1.23
CA ALA A 87 -4.54 1.32 0.07
C ALA A 87 -3.10 0.81 0.21
N MET A 88 -2.84 -0.44 -0.20
CA MET A 88 -1.50 -1.01 -0.18
C MET A 88 -0.56 -0.29 -1.14
N GLY A 89 -1.07 0.07 -2.32
CA GLY A 89 -0.29 0.82 -3.30
C GLY A 89 0.17 2.16 -2.76
N ALA A 90 -0.72 2.88 -2.09
CA ALA A 90 -0.37 4.14 -1.44
C ALA A 90 0.66 3.93 -0.33
N TYR A 91 0.53 2.87 0.44
CA TYR A 91 1.43 2.54 1.54
C TYR A 91 2.85 2.29 1.01
N PHE A 92 3.02 1.39 0.04
CA PHE A 92 4.33 1.07 -0.51
C PHE A 92 4.95 2.23 -1.29
N ALA A 93 4.13 3.03 -1.98
CA ALA A 93 4.63 4.21 -2.69
C ALA A 93 5.32 5.21 -1.75
N GLY A 94 4.88 5.28 -0.50
CA GLY A 94 5.48 6.13 0.51
C GLY A 94 6.73 5.58 1.20
N LEU A 95 7.05 4.31 0.98
CA LEU A 95 8.24 3.68 1.56
C LEU A 95 9.43 3.81 0.61
N LYS A 96 10.54 4.34 1.10
CA LYS A 96 11.73 4.53 0.24
C LYS A 96 13.00 3.99 0.87
#